data_be78d6c5f00676cd742e3bc39df213a0
#
_entry.id   be78d6c5f00676cd742e3bc39df213a0
#
_cell.length_a   1.000
_cell.length_b   1.000
_cell.length_c   1.000
_cell.angle_alpha   90.00
_cell.angle_beta   90.00
_cell.angle_gamma   90.00
#
_symmetry.space_group_name_H-M   'P 1'
#
loop_
_entity.id
_entity.type
_entity.pdbx_description
1 polymer ?
#
loop_
_entity_poly.entity_id
_entity_poly.type
_entity_poly.pdbx_seq_one_letter_code
_entity_poly.pdbx_strand_id
1 'polypeptide(L)'
;LKSNNYFTLTTTELGKFIDGKIRLPEKSILVTIDDGARAWNFVPILEEYGINATLFLVSSWYDLEQFKSPYMEIASHTHDLHWPGRCPGGQGSPLKCSDKNLLLDDLRKSRETLSGTKAFCFPFYEYNDYAISVLKEAGFEMAFIGGGRKVTKGIDKFKIPRITIHKDTSLNSYINYVS
;
A
#
# COMPACT_ATOMS: atom_id res chain seq x y z
N LEU A 1 -18.92 -2.87 -2.92
CA LEU A 1 -18.57 -3.07 -1.50
C LEU A 1 -19.72 -2.66 -0.60
N LYS A 2 -20.16 -1.41 -0.67
CA LYS A 2 -21.18 -0.83 0.25
C LYS A 2 -22.46 -1.66 0.28
N SER A 3 -23.06 -1.96 -0.87
CA SER A 3 -24.32 -2.73 -1.00
C SER A 3 -24.24 -4.17 -0.44
N ASN A 4 -23.04 -4.70 -0.22
CA ASN A 4 -22.80 -6.02 0.34
C ASN A 4 -22.23 -5.98 1.77
N ASN A 5 -22.30 -4.83 2.43
CA ASN A 5 -21.88 -4.60 3.82
C ASN A 5 -20.41 -4.94 4.09
N TYR A 6 -19.51 -4.62 3.16
CA TYR A 6 -18.08 -4.72 3.42
C TYR A 6 -17.62 -3.59 4.35
N PHE A 7 -16.87 -3.97 5.37
CA PHE A 7 -16.12 -3.06 6.22
C PHE A 7 -14.78 -2.73 5.55
N THR A 8 -14.51 -1.45 5.31
CA THR A 8 -13.27 -1.01 4.66
C THR A 8 -12.27 -0.53 5.70
N LEU A 9 -11.09 -1.14 5.73
CA LEU A 9 -10.06 -0.98 6.74
C LEU A 9 -9.16 0.23 6.48
N THR A 10 -8.52 0.70 7.55
CA THR A 10 -7.26 1.45 7.52
C THR A 10 -6.06 0.50 7.69
N THR A 11 -4.84 0.96 7.35
CA THR A 11 -3.62 0.16 7.57
C THR A 11 -3.38 -0.10 9.06
N THR A 12 -3.76 0.84 9.93
CA THR A 12 -3.70 0.67 11.39
C THR A 12 -4.57 -0.49 11.88
N GLU A 13 -5.80 -0.60 11.40
CA GLU A 13 -6.70 -1.70 11.77
C GLU A 13 -6.19 -3.03 11.24
N LEU A 14 -5.68 -3.06 10.00
CA LEU A 14 -5.05 -4.25 9.44
C LEU A 14 -3.85 -4.71 10.28
N GLY A 15 -2.98 -3.78 10.68
CA GLY A 15 -1.84 -4.10 11.54
C GLY A 15 -2.25 -4.70 12.88
N LYS A 16 -3.27 -4.13 13.53
CA LYS A 16 -3.84 -4.67 14.78
C LYS A 16 -4.48 -6.06 14.59
N PHE A 17 -5.14 -6.29 13.45
CA PHE A 17 -5.70 -7.60 13.13
C PHE A 17 -4.61 -8.66 12.94
N ILE A 18 -3.55 -8.34 12.17
CA ILE A 18 -2.41 -9.25 11.96
C ILE A 18 -1.74 -9.61 13.30
N ASP A 19 -1.59 -8.63 14.19
CA ASP A 19 -1.05 -8.81 15.55
C ASP A 19 -2.01 -9.58 16.50
N GLY A 20 -3.23 -9.91 16.06
CA GLY A 20 -4.24 -10.58 16.89
C GLY A 20 -4.90 -9.69 17.95
N LYS A 21 -4.66 -8.38 17.92
CA LYS A 21 -5.15 -7.39 18.91
C LYS A 21 -6.62 -7.04 18.75
N ILE A 22 -7.17 -7.22 17.54
CA ILE A 22 -8.59 -6.98 17.25
C ILE A 22 -9.20 -8.12 16.44
N ARG A 23 -10.53 -8.19 16.47
CA ARG A 23 -11.33 -8.97 15.51
C ARG A 23 -11.92 -7.99 14.49
N LEU A 24 -12.00 -8.41 13.26
CA LEU A 24 -12.65 -7.67 12.17
C LEU A 24 -13.97 -8.33 11.83
N PRO A 25 -14.94 -7.58 11.27
CA PRO A 25 -16.11 -8.15 10.62
C PRO A 25 -15.69 -9.18 9.56
N GLU A 26 -16.53 -10.18 9.32
CA GLU A 26 -16.25 -11.26 8.36
C GLU A 26 -15.95 -10.72 6.95
N LYS A 27 -16.75 -9.77 6.49
CA LYS A 27 -16.56 -9.08 5.20
C LYS A 27 -15.72 -7.82 5.40
N SER A 28 -14.41 -7.99 5.59
CA SER A 28 -13.47 -6.88 5.75
C SER A 28 -12.47 -6.83 4.62
N ILE A 29 -12.20 -5.64 4.09
CA ILE A 29 -11.29 -5.41 2.98
C ILE A 29 -10.47 -4.13 3.17
N LEU A 30 -9.18 -4.16 2.84
CA LEU A 30 -8.37 -2.97 2.63
C LEU A 30 -8.37 -2.64 1.13
N VAL A 31 -8.87 -1.48 0.77
CA VAL A 31 -8.79 -0.96 -0.60
C VAL A 31 -7.49 -0.19 -0.74
N THR A 32 -6.69 -0.50 -1.77
CA THR A 32 -5.41 0.18 -2.00
C THR A 32 -5.31 0.71 -3.42
N ILE A 33 -4.62 1.84 -3.58
CA ILE A 33 -4.33 2.50 -4.85
C ILE A 33 -2.84 2.80 -4.85
N ASP A 34 -2.15 2.58 -5.96
CA ASP A 34 -0.70 2.84 -6.07
C ASP A 34 -0.40 4.04 -6.95
N ASP A 35 0.84 4.57 -6.84
CA ASP A 35 1.49 5.63 -7.62
C ASP A 35 0.96 7.03 -7.39
N GLY A 36 -0.35 7.24 -7.40
CA GLY A 36 -1.01 8.54 -7.29
C GLY A 36 -1.64 9.05 -8.58
N ALA A 37 -1.25 8.52 -9.74
CA ALA A 37 -1.77 8.97 -11.02
C ALA A 37 -3.31 8.84 -11.09
N ARG A 38 -3.99 9.99 -11.24
CA ARG A 38 -5.47 10.08 -11.29
C ARG A 38 -6.19 9.59 -10.02
N ALA A 39 -5.46 9.33 -8.92
CA ALA A 39 -6.07 8.85 -7.68
C ALA A 39 -7.05 9.87 -7.06
N TRP A 40 -6.89 11.17 -7.35
CA TRP A 40 -7.86 12.21 -6.98
C TRP A 40 -9.29 11.95 -7.53
N ASN A 41 -9.44 11.22 -8.64
CA ASN A 41 -10.75 10.87 -9.19
C ASN A 41 -11.53 9.90 -8.29
N PHE A 42 -10.85 9.19 -7.39
CA PHE A 42 -11.50 8.30 -6.44
C PHE A 42 -12.04 9.05 -5.21
N VAL A 43 -11.50 10.24 -4.88
CA VAL A 43 -11.90 11.00 -3.69
C VAL A 43 -13.42 11.18 -3.59
N PRO A 44 -14.13 11.72 -4.59
CA PRO A 44 -15.58 11.91 -4.50
C PRO A 44 -16.34 10.58 -4.39
N ILE A 45 -15.82 9.50 -4.98
CA ILE A 45 -16.44 8.17 -4.90
C ILE A 45 -16.28 7.60 -3.49
N LEU A 46 -15.10 7.73 -2.90
CA LEU A 46 -14.85 7.27 -1.53
C LEU A 46 -15.74 8.00 -0.52
N GLU A 47 -15.92 9.31 -0.69
CA GLU A 47 -16.78 10.15 0.16
C GLU A 47 -18.25 9.82 -0.02
N GLU A 48 -18.73 9.67 -1.26
CA GLU A 48 -20.13 9.31 -1.56
C GLU A 48 -20.51 7.98 -0.90
N TYR A 49 -19.63 6.98 -0.97
CA TYR A 49 -19.92 5.64 -0.46
C TYR A 49 -19.39 5.38 0.96
N GLY A 50 -18.65 6.30 1.57
CA GLY A 50 -18.04 6.12 2.88
C GLY A 50 -17.06 4.93 2.88
N ILE A 51 -16.20 4.83 1.86
CA ILE A 51 -15.24 3.74 1.68
C ILE A 51 -13.84 4.23 2.03
N ASN A 52 -13.21 3.61 3.04
CA ASN A 52 -11.80 3.87 3.32
C ASN A 52 -10.93 3.22 2.24
N ALA A 53 -9.92 3.97 1.78
CA ALA A 53 -8.86 3.48 0.90
C ALA A 53 -7.50 4.00 1.35
N THR A 54 -6.44 3.26 1.06
CA THR A 54 -5.06 3.68 1.27
C THR A 54 -4.41 3.94 -0.07
N LEU A 55 -3.92 5.15 -0.28
CA LEU A 55 -3.12 5.53 -1.43
C LEU A 55 -1.64 5.38 -1.08
N PHE A 56 -0.94 4.45 -1.73
CA PHE A 56 0.51 4.35 -1.70
C PHE A 56 1.10 5.31 -2.73
N LEU A 57 1.60 6.45 -2.24
CA LEU A 57 1.99 7.59 -3.05
C LEU A 57 3.52 7.66 -3.22
N VAL A 58 3.97 7.92 -4.45
CA VAL A 58 5.33 8.39 -4.70
C VAL A 58 5.39 9.87 -4.33
N SER A 59 5.93 10.17 -3.16
CA SER A 59 5.68 11.43 -2.46
C SER A 59 6.35 12.67 -3.10
N SER A 60 7.27 12.48 -4.06
CA SER A 60 7.84 13.59 -4.84
C SER A 60 7.02 13.98 -6.08
N TRP A 61 6.06 13.14 -6.49
CA TRP A 61 5.39 13.31 -7.78
C TRP A 61 4.12 14.17 -7.72
N TYR A 62 3.51 14.30 -6.54
CA TYR A 62 2.19 14.93 -6.41
C TYR A 62 2.08 15.79 -5.16
N ASP A 63 1.27 16.83 -5.25
CA ASP A 63 0.83 17.61 -4.11
C ASP A 63 -0.23 16.81 -3.31
N LEU A 64 -0.02 16.70 -2.00
CA LEU A 64 -0.87 15.94 -1.09
C LEU A 64 -2.29 16.51 -0.98
N GLU A 65 -2.48 17.81 -1.19
CA GLU A 65 -3.80 18.46 -1.11
C GLU A 65 -4.79 17.88 -2.14
N GLN A 66 -4.29 17.31 -3.25
CA GLN A 66 -5.12 16.67 -4.27
C GLN A 66 -5.85 15.42 -3.77
N PHE A 67 -5.36 14.80 -2.69
CA PHE A 67 -5.87 13.54 -2.15
C PHE A 67 -6.54 13.71 -0.79
N LYS A 68 -6.76 14.96 -0.35
CA LYS A 68 -7.31 15.24 0.98
C LYS A 68 -8.75 14.77 1.10
N SER A 69 -8.97 13.79 1.95
CA SER A 69 -10.28 13.22 2.25
C SER A 69 -10.21 12.46 3.58
N PRO A 70 -11.28 12.46 4.40
CA PRO A 70 -11.35 11.61 5.59
C PRO A 70 -11.36 10.11 5.28
N TYR A 71 -11.59 9.74 4.02
CA TYR A 71 -11.63 8.36 3.55
C TYR A 71 -10.38 7.92 2.78
N MET A 72 -9.41 8.83 2.56
CA MET A 72 -8.16 8.52 1.87
C MET A 72 -6.98 8.58 2.84
N GLU A 73 -6.50 7.42 3.30
CA GLU A 73 -5.23 7.30 4.01
C GLU A 73 -4.07 7.40 3.02
N ILE A 74 -3.04 8.21 3.31
CA ILE A 74 -1.86 8.30 2.46
C ILE A 74 -0.71 7.50 3.09
N ALA A 75 -0.11 6.60 2.32
CA ALA A 75 1.00 5.76 2.71
C ALA A 75 2.13 5.82 1.67
N SER A 76 3.29 5.24 1.96
CA SER A 76 4.49 5.42 1.14
C SER A 76 4.59 4.40 0.01
N HIS A 77 4.97 4.92 -1.18
CA HIS A 77 5.44 4.15 -2.33
C HIS A 77 6.83 4.61 -2.79
N THR A 78 7.70 5.01 -1.87
CA THR A 78 8.96 5.74 -1.98
C THR A 78 8.79 7.27 -2.02
N HIS A 79 9.89 8.01 -1.87
CA HIS A 79 9.90 9.43 -2.19
C HIS A 79 10.06 9.63 -3.70
N ASP A 80 11.13 9.07 -4.27
CA ASP A 80 11.46 9.19 -5.71
C ASP A 80 12.04 7.88 -6.32
N LEU A 81 12.25 6.82 -5.55
CA LEU A 81 12.84 5.58 -6.04
C LEU A 81 11.83 4.62 -6.68
N HIS A 82 10.97 5.14 -7.57
CA HIS A 82 9.99 4.36 -8.33
C HIS A 82 10.34 4.30 -9.83
N TRP A 83 11.57 3.89 -10.15
CA TRP A 83 12.05 3.79 -11.53
C TRP A 83 12.42 2.34 -11.88
N PRO A 84 11.97 1.82 -13.04
CA PRO A 84 12.39 0.50 -13.50
C PRO A 84 13.83 0.49 -14.01
N GLY A 85 14.41 -0.71 -14.17
CA GLY A 85 15.69 -0.91 -14.86
C GLY A 85 16.93 -0.54 -14.05
N ARG A 86 16.83 -0.36 -12.74
CA ARG A 86 17.99 -0.01 -11.88
C ARG A 86 18.71 -1.22 -11.31
N CYS A 87 17.98 -2.28 -10.99
CA CYS A 87 18.53 -3.49 -10.39
C CYS A 87 18.29 -4.73 -11.28
N PRO A 88 19.11 -5.79 -11.18
CA PRO A 88 18.87 -7.02 -11.93
C PRO A 88 17.53 -7.70 -11.57
N GLY A 89 16.90 -8.28 -12.61
CA GLY A 89 15.69 -9.11 -12.49
C GLY A 89 14.39 -8.34 -12.32
N GLY A 90 13.31 -8.89 -12.86
CA GLY A 90 11.96 -8.30 -12.83
C GLY A 90 11.90 -6.97 -13.56
N GLN A 91 11.18 -5.99 -12.99
CA GLN A 91 11.16 -4.60 -13.48
C GLN A 91 12.41 -3.81 -13.07
N GLY A 92 13.24 -4.35 -12.20
CA GLY A 92 14.48 -3.73 -11.79
C GLY A 92 14.33 -2.64 -10.75
N SER A 93 13.48 -2.85 -9.75
CA SER A 93 13.25 -1.89 -8.65
C SER A 93 14.56 -1.47 -7.97
N PRO A 94 14.81 -0.15 -7.79
CA PRO A 94 15.98 0.39 -7.08
C PRO A 94 16.12 -0.14 -5.65
N LEU A 95 15.03 -0.51 -5.01
CA LEU A 95 15.01 -0.97 -3.61
C LEU A 95 15.84 -2.23 -3.38
N LYS A 96 16.06 -3.02 -4.43
CA LYS A 96 16.77 -4.30 -4.30
C LYS A 96 18.30 -4.19 -4.25
N CYS A 97 18.88 -3.09 -4.75
CA CYS A 97 20.34 -3.00 -4.91
C CYS A 97 20.91 -1.58 -4.74
N SER A 98 20.12 -0.55 -4.49
CA SER A 98 20.63 0.80 -4.24
C SER A 98 21.52 0.82 -2.98
N ASP A 99 22.45 1.79 -2.94
CA ASP A 99 23.23 2.06 -1.73
C ASP A 99 22.29 2.28 -0.52
N LYS A 100 22.75 1.81 0.65
CA LYS A 100 21.93 1.83 1.85
C LYS A 100 21.55 3.25 2.28
N ASN A 101 22.47 4.21 2.20
CA ASN A 101 22.22 5.57 2.63
C ASN A 101 21.24 6.25 1.67
N LEU A 102 21.42 6.07 0.37
CA LEU A 102 20.48 6.55 -0.64
C LEU A 102 19.06 6.01 -0.39
N LEU A 103 18.94 4.72 -0.13
CA LEU A 103 17.64 4.10 0.13
C LEU A 103 17.02 4.58 1.45
N LEU A 104 17.81 4.69 2.51
CA LEU A 104 17.35 5.23 3.79
C LEU A 104 16.89 6.69 3.69
N ASP A 105 17.62 7.52 2.96
CA ASP A 105 17.29 8.93 2.79
C ASP A 105 15.97 9.09 2.03
N ASP A 106 15.76 8.34 0.94
CA ASP A 106 14.51 8.33 0.19
C ASP A 106 13.32 7.89 1.06
N LEU A 107 13.46 6.78 1.76
CA LEU A 107 12.41 6.22 2.59
C LEU A 107 12.05 7.12 3.79
N ARG A 108 13.04 7.73 4.44
CA ARG A 108 12.82 8.69 5.53
C ARG A 108 12.14 9.94 5.03
N LYS A 109 12.60 10.47 3.90
CA LYS A 109 12.00 11.65 3.26
C LYS A 109 10.55 11.39 2.85
N SER A 110 10.25 10.20 2.31
CA SER A 110 8.87 9.80 2.05
C SER A 110 8.03 9.81 3.33
N ARG A 111 8.52 9.23 4.42
CA ARG A 111 7.79 9.23 5.70
C ARG A 111 7.54 10.63 6.25
N GLU A 112 8.56 11.50 6.22
CA GLU A 112 8.45 12.90 6.68
C GLU A 112 7.38 13.64 5.87
N THR A 113 7.45 13.54 4.53
CA THR A 113 6.47 14.15 3.63
C THR A 113 5.05 13.64 3.90
N LEU A 114 4.91 12.37 4.24
CA LEU A 114 3.62 11.70 4.46
C LEU A 114 3.23 11.58 5.94
N SER A 115 3.57 12.59 6.74
CA SER A 115 3.17 12.72 8.16
C SER A 115 3.53 11.52 9.03
N GLY A 116 4.66 10.87 8.75
CA GLY A 116 5.19 9.77 9.55
C GLY A 116 4.50 8.42 9.29
N THR A 117 3.92 8.21 8.11
CA THR A 117 3.27 6.93 7.74
C THR A 117 4.12 5.72 8.10
N LYS A 118 3.46 4.64 8.51
CA LYS A 118 4.10 3.37 8.90
C LYS A 118 3.92 2.26 7.87
N ALA A 119 3.09 2.50 6.87
CA ALA A 119 2.78 1.56 5.81
C ALA A 119 3.53 1.91 4.52
N PHE A 120 4.02 0.87 3.86
CA PHE A 120 4.78 0.95 2.62
C PHE A 120 4.24 -0.04 1.58
N CYS A 121 4.28 0.30 0.29
CA CYS A 121 4.10 -0.66 -0.79
C CYS A 121 5.35 -0.72 -1.65
N PHE A 122 5.81 -1.95 -1.95
CA PHE A 122 6.97 -2.12 -2.82
C PHE A 122 6.63 -1.79 -4.27
N PRO A 123 7.35 -0.84 -4.93
CA PRO A 123 7.27 -0.62 -6.36
C PRO A 123 7.43 -1.93 -7.13
N PHE A 124 6.56 -2.14 -8.13
CA PHE A 124 6.55 -3.35 -8.97
C PHE A 124 6.34 -4.66 -8.18
N TYR A 125 5.98 -4.59 -6.89
CA TYR A 125 5.96 -5.72 -5.93
C TYR A 125 7.33 -6.38 -5.72
N GLU A 126 8.41 -5.68 -6.08
CA GLU A 126 9.77 -6.21 -6.02
C GLU A 126 10.47 -5.87 -4.71
N TYR A 127 10.93 -6.88 -4.03
CA TYR A 127 11.64 -6.77 -2.76
C TYR A 127 12.66 -7.90 -2.59
N ASN A 128 13.52 -7.73 -1.61
CA ASN A 128 14.40 -8.76 -1.06
C ASN A 128 14.60 -8.47 0.45
N ASP A 129 15.31 -9.35 1.13
CA ASP A 129 15.53 -9.18 2.58
C ASP A 129 16.34 -7.92 2.91
N TYR A 130 17.21 -7.50 1.99
CA TYR A 130 17.92 -6.22 2.11
C TYR A 130 16.95 -5.03 2.12
N ALA A 131 16.06 -4.93 1.14
CA ALA A 131 15.04 -3.87 1.07
C ALA A 131 14.15 -3.86 2.33
N ILE A 132 13.74 -5.01 2.82
CA ILE A 132 12.97 -5.15 4.07
C ILE A 132 13.78 -4.64 5.27
N SER A 133 15.07 -4.96 5.35
CA SER A 133 15.91 -4.50 6.46
C SER A 133 16.03 -2.97 6.51
N VAL A 134 16.19 -2.33 5.34
CA VAL A 134 16.28 -0.87 5.24
C VAL A 134 14.93 -0.20 5.53
N LEU A 135 13.82 -0.79 5.09
CA LEU A 135 12.48 -0.31 5.45
C LEU A 135 12.25 -0.30 6.98
N LYS A 136 12.66 -1.36 7.67
CA LYS A 136 12.58 -1.44 9.15
C LYS A 136 13.41 -0.35 9.80
N GLU A 137 14.64 -0.14 9.33
CA GLU A 137 15.54 0.90 9.83
C GLU A 137 15.02 2.32 9.55
N ALA A 138 14.32 2.52 8.42
CA ALA A 138 13.62 3.76 8.11
C ALA A 138 12.38 3.99 8.99
N GLY A 139 11.94 3.00 9.78
CA GLY A 139 10.84 3.08 10.74
C GLY A 139 9.48 2.74 10.17
N PHE A 140 9.41 2.02 9.07
CA PHE A 140 8.15 1.39 8.62
C PHE A 140 7.80 0.18 9.49
N GLU A 141 6.51 -0.09 9.66
CA GLU A 141 6.01 -1.20 10.48
C GLU A 141 5.32 -2.29 9.64
N MET A 142 4.99 -1.98 8.40
CA MET A 142 4.37 -2.92 7.46
C MET A 142 4.70 -2.59 6.00
N ALA A 143 4.71 -3.63 5.16
CA ALA A 143 4.92 -3.48 3.72
C ALA A 143 4.07 -4.45 2.90
N PHE A 144 3.56 -3.96 1.78
CA PHE A 144 2.64 -4.64 0.90
C PHE A 144 3.34 -5.14 -0.36
N ILE A 145 2.97 -6.36 -0.76
CA ILE A 145 3.48 -7.07 -1.95
C ILE A 145 2.32 -7.55 -2.82
N GLY A 146 2.61 -8.09 -4.00
CA GLY A 146 1.68 -8.92 -4.76
C GLY A 146 1.42 -10.26 -4.06
N GLY A 147 0.81 -11.22 -4.76
CA GLY A 147 0.68 -12.60 -4.27
C GLY A 147 -0.72 -13.17 -4.27
N GLY A 148 -1.75 -12.37 -4.53
CA GLY A 148 -3.09 -12.85 -4.86
C GLY A 148 -3.82 -13.68 -3.80
N ARG A 149 -3.55 -13.45 -2.49
CA ARG A 149 -4.17 -14.22 -1.41
C ARG A 149 -4.72 -13.33 -0.30
N LYS A 150 -5.63 -13.89 0.50
CA LYS A 150 -6.20 -13.23 1.67
C LYS A 150 -5.19 -13.12 2.81
N VAL A 151 -5.32 -12.06 3.60
CA VAL A 151 -4.50 -11.80 4.78
C VAL A 151 -5.05 -12.57 5.97
N THR A 152 -4.16 -13.19 6.76
CA THR A 152 -4.49 -13.89 8.00
C THR A 152 -3.72 -13.33 9.19
N LYS A 153 -4.17 -13.62 10.40
CA LYS A 153 -3.43 -13.30 11.63
C LYS A 153 -2.05 -13.96 11.63
N GLY A 154 -1.06 -13.24 12.15
CA GLY A 154 0.30 -13.77 12.35
C GLY A 154 1.16 -13.82 11.08
N ILE A 155 0.69 -13.30 9.94
CA ILE A 155 1.56 -13.20 8.76
C ILE A 155 2.68 -12.18 8.97
N ASP A 156 3.75 -12.31 8.19
CA ASP A 156 4.82 -11.31 8.17
C ASP A 156 4.29 -9.96 7.67
N LYS A 157 4.29 -8.95 8.54
CA LYS A 157 3.82 -7.61 8.21
C LYS A 157 4.64 -6.90 7.12
N PHE A 158 5.84 -7.38 6.81
CA PHE A 158 6.63 -6.85 5.70
C PHE A 158 6.41 -7.58 4.37
N LYS A 159 5.47 -8.53 4.35
CA LYS A 159 5.09 -9.32 3.16
C LYS A 159 3.58 -9.50 3.07
N ILE A 160 2.82 -8.40 3.27
CA ILE A 160 1.35 -8.42 3.23
C ILE A 160 0.89 -8.57 1.77
N PRO A 161 0.22 -9.68 1.41
CA PRO A 161 -0.19 -9.94 0.04
C PRO A 161 -1.38 -9.09 -0.36
N ARG A 162 -1.45 -8.75 -1.66
CA ARG A 162 -2.59 -8.04 -2.27
C ARG A 162 -3.10 -8.78 -3.49
N ILE A 163 -4.38 -8.62 -3.79
CA ILE A 163 -5.02 -9.04 -5.03
C ILE A 163 -5.07 -7.84 -5.95
N THR A 164 -4.41 -7.92 -7.10
CA THR A 164 -4.38 -6.83 -8.07
C THR A 164 -5.66 -6.83 -8.91
N ILE A 165 -6.32 -5.69 -9.00
CA ILE A 165 -7.47 -5.46 -9.86
C ILE A 165 -7.00 -4.69 -11.10
N HIS A 166 -7.20 -5.26 -12.26
CA HIS A 166 -6.88 -4.64 -13.55
C HIS A 166 -8.11 -3.98 -14.17
N LYS A 167 -7.88 -3.07 -15.13
CA LYS A 167 -8.95 -2.33 -15.83
C LYS A 167 -9.95 -3.24 -16.57
N ASP A 168 -9.51 -4.44 -16.93
CA ASP A 168 -10.27 -5.48 -17.64
C ASP A 168 -10.80 -6.58 -16.70
N THR A 169 -10.59 -6.44 -15.39
CA THR A 169 -11.15 -7.36 -14.40
C THR A 169 -12.68 -7.29 -14.45
N SER A 170 -13.32 -8.42 -14.81
CA SER A 170 -14.78 -8.49 -14.84
C SER A 170 -15.38 -8.35 -13.43
N LEU A 171 -16.63 -7.88 -13.35
CA LEU A 171 -17.35 -7.79 -12.08
C LEU A 171 -17.45 -9.17 -11.39
N ASN A 172 -17.65 -10.25 -12.13
CA ASN A 172 -17.71 -11.61 -11.59
C ASN A 172 -16.35 -12.02 -10.99
N SER A 173 -15.25 -11.72 -11.69
CA SER A 173 -13.90 -11.97 -11.15
C SER A 173 -13.65 -11.17 -9.87
N TYR A 174 -14.03 -9.88 -9.87
CA TYR A 174 -13.92 -9.04 -8.68
C TYR A 174 -14.73 -9.61 -7.50
N ILE A 175 -15.97 -10.02 -7.72
CA ILE A 175 -16.81 -10.64 -6.69
C ILE A 175 -16.11 -11.87 -6.11
N ASN A 176 -15.56 -12.75 -6.96
CA ASN A 176 -14.83 -13.95 -6.51
C ASN A 176 -13.58 -13.62 -5.69
N TYR A 177 -12.89 -12.53 -6.00
CA TYR A 177 -11.69 -12.11 -5.24
C TYR A 177 -12.02 -11.61 -3.84
N VAL A 178 -13.17 -10.98 -3.66
CA VAL A 178 -13.55 -10.40 -2.37
C VAL A 178 -14.47 -11.34 -1.54
N SER A 179 -15.01 -12.40 -2.12
CA SER A 179 -15.76 -13.46 -1.42
C SER A 179 -14.82 -14.46 -0.75
#